data_4a0d58a87e494a03a3fbfd51694e928c
#
_entry.id   4a0d58a87e494a03a3fbfd51694e928c
#
_cell.length_a   1.000
_cell.length_b   1.000
_cell.length_c   1.000
_cell.angle_alpha   90.00
_cell.angle_beta   90.00
_cell.angle_gamma   90.00
#
_symmetry.space_group_name_H-M   'P 1'
#
loop_
_entity.id
_entity.type
_entity.pdbx_description
1 polymer ?
#
loop_
_entity_poly.entity_id
_entity_poly.type
_entity_poly.pdbx_seq_one_letter_code
_entity_poly.pdbx_strand_id
1 'polypeptide(L)'
;VIHLAGLERKLGLRRSALYDIVNHQATTRLAAGAAQAGIRHFIYASSLSAQNGSAADHALIERDAAAPVDAQGRSKLAAETALRASGVPSTILRLAPVYGPGMAGGLAFLLRAAVSPLPLPVRDFTNRRSYLGIDNFLSALNFVVAMPTASNDVYLIADPGIPPNMADLIRAIRRAEGRRALLLPSQVQYAEWPLRMMRLGDIWDRYCGNLRVDSGKLVAAGWQPLYDTRTGVARLTQNSGAALRRVTPPAA
;
A
#
# COMPACT_ATOMS: atom_id res chain seq x y z
N VAL A 1 18.10 -4.08 12.59
CA VAL A 1 17.56 -4.98 11.56
C VAL A 1 16.46 -4.27 10.81
N ILE A 2 16.46 -4.38 9.46
CA ILE A 2 15.36 -3.91 8.61
C ILE A 2 14.73 -5.15 7.97
N HIS A 3 13.47 -5.42 8.32
CA HIS A 3 12.73 -6.59 7.84
C HIS A 3 11.64 -6.17 6.86
N LEU A 4 11.95 -6.29 5.57
CA LEU A 4 11.06 -5.95 4.46
C LEU A 4 10.42 -7.20 3.81
N ALA A 5 10.91 -8.40 4.16
CA ALA A 5 10.42 -9.63 3.57
C ALA A 5 8.99 -9.94 4.01
N GLY A 6 8.20 -10.45 3.08
CA GLY A 6 6.83 -10.84 3.35
C GLY A 6 6.12 -11.29 2.08
N LEU A 7 5.12 -12.14 2.26
CA LEU A 7 4.26 -12.58 1.18
C LEU A 7 3.10 -11.61 1.02
N GLU A 8 3.04 -10.97 -0.16
CA GLU A 8 1.92 -10.10 -0.53
C GLU A 8 0.76 -10.90 -1.13
N ARG A 9 -0.43 -10.32 -1.08
CA ARG A 9 -1.63 -10.93 -1.64
C ARG A 9 -1.54 -11.03 -3.15
N LYS A 10 -1.50 -12.28 -3.65
CA LYS A 10 -1.68 -12.59 -5.06
C LYS A 10 -3.08 -13.11 -5.32
N LEU A 11 -3.72 -12.67 -6.42
CA LEU A 11 -4.99 -13.23 -6.90
C LEU A 11 -4.81 -14.74 -7.10
N GLY A 12 -5.72 -15.54 -6.52
CA GLY A 12 -5.67 -17.01 -6.63
C GLY A 12 -4.89 -17.73 -5.54
N LEU A 13 -4.11 -17.05 -4.69
CA LEU A 13 -3.41 -17.71 -3.58
C LEU A 13 -4.38 -17.93 -2.40
N ARG A 14 -5.08 -19.07 -2.39
CA ARG A 14 -6.01 -19.47 -1.30
C ARG A 14 -5.32 -20.12 -0.09
N ARG A 15 -3.98 -20.22 -0.09
CA ARG A 15 -3.21 -20.90 0.98
C ARG A 15 -2.95 -19.93 2.14
N SER A 16 -3.92 -19.79 3.04
CA SER A 16 -3.78 -18.97 4.27
C SER A 16 -2.55 -19.39 5.10
N ALA A 17 -2.22 -20.68 5.12
CA ALA A 17 -1.06 -21.21 5.83
C ALA A 17 0.28 -20.61 5.34
N LEU A 18 0.44 -20.30 4.05
CA LEU A 18 1.67 -19.68 3.56
C LEU A 18 1.87 -18.26 4.08
N TYR A 19 0.80 -17.50 4.25
CA TYR A 19 0.89 -16.17 4.87
C TYR A 19 1.34 -16.28 6.32
N ASP A 20 0.83 -17.26 7.06
CA ASP A 20 1.24 -17.48 8.44
C ASP A 20 2.72 -17.89 8.52
N ILE A 21 3.16 -18.86 7.71
CA ILE A 21 4.56 -19.33 7.70
C ILE A 21 5.52 -18.17 7.36
N VAL A 22 5.24 -17.44 6.28
CA VAL A 22 6.18 -16.44 5.73
C VAL A 22 6.12 -15.12 6.47
N ASN A 23 4.91 -14.63 6.82
CA ASN A 23 4.80 -13.32 7.44
C ASN A 23 4.88 -13.40 8.97
N HIS A 24 4.22 -14.37 9.60
CA HIS A 24 4.16 -14.45 11.05
C HIS A 24 5.31 -15.28 11.63
N GLN A 25 5.40 -16.58 11.32
CA GLN A 25 6.38 -17.47 11.96
C GLN A 25 7.83 -17.07 11.64
N ALA A 26 8.13 -16.68 10.39
CA ALA A 26 9.47 -16.23 10.03
C ALA A 26 9.84 -14.92 10.77
N THR A 27 8.92 -13.96 10.87
CA THR A 27 9.13 -12.72 11.63
C THR A 27 9.32 -13.00 13.12
N THR A 28 8.54 -13.94 13.70
CA THR A 28 8.68 -14.37 15.11
C THR A 28 10.08 -14.91 15.39
N ARG A 29 10.57 -15.80 14.51
CA ARG A 29 11.93 -16.37 14.65
C ARG A 29 13.02 -15.31 14.51
N LEU A 30 12.86 -14.40 13.54
CA LEU A 30 13.81 -13.31 13.33
C LEU A 30 13.83 -12.34 14.52
N ALA A 31 12.67 -12.01 15.08
CA ALA A 31 12.54 -11.15 16.25
C ALA A 31 13.18 -11.77 17.50
N ALA A 32 12.98 -13.08 17.73
CA ALA A 32 13.62 -13.81 18.82
C ALA A 32 15.15 -13.81 18.68
N GLY A 33 15.68 -14.10 17.49
CA GLY A 33 17.11 -14.02 17.21
C GLY A 33 17.68 -12.62 17.38
N ALA A 34 16.93 -11.60 16.96
CA ALA A 34 17.32 -10.20 17.12
C ALA A 34 17.39 -9.79 18.60
N ALA A 35 16.43 -10.25 19.43
CA ALA A 35 16.44 -10.02 20.88
C ALA A 35 17.65 -10.69 21.55
N GLN A 36 17.92 -11.95 21.23
CA GLN A 36 19.09 -12.69 21.72
C GLN A 36 20.42 -12.04 21.32
N ALA A 37 20.49 -11.48 20.10
CA ALA A 37 21.67 -10.78 19.60
C ALA A 37 21.82 -9.35 20.11
N GLY A 38 20.94 -8.87 20.99
CA GLY A 38 21.00 -7.52 21.55
C GLY A 38 20.80 -6.42 20.49
N ILE A 39 19.99 -6.67 19.46
CA ILE A 39 19.71 -5.69 18.40
C ILE A 39 19.00 -4.49 19.00
N ARG A 40 19.55 -3.29 18.77
CA ARG A 40 19.05 -2.03 19.33
C ARG A 40 17.84 -1.45 18.60
N HIS A 41 17.61 -1.84 17.34
CA HIS A 41 16.46 -1.36 16.57
C HIS A 41 16.05 -2.37 15.49
N PHE A 42 14.79 -2.82 15.56
CA PHE A 42 14.16 -3.69 14.59
C PHE A 42 13.06 -2.92 13.85
N ILE A 43 13.23 -2.66 12.57
CA ILE A 43 12.25 -1.97 11.73
C ILE A 43 11.49 -3.01 10.92
N TYR A 44 10.18 -3.06 11.08
CA TYR A 44 9.32 -4.02 10.39
C TYR A 44 8.38 -3.34 9.38
N ALA A 45 8.51 -3.70 8.11
CA ALA A 45 7.55 -3.32 7.08
C ALA A 45 6.30 -4.20 7.17
N SER A 46 5.30 -3.68 7.87
CA SER A 46 3.95 -4.24 7.92
C SER A 46 3.12 -3.71 6.76
N SER A 47 1.82 -3.85 6.84
CA SER A 47 0.88 -3.43 5.80
C SER A 47 -0.34 -2.76 6.44
N LEU A 48 -0.94 -1.84 5.73
CA LEU A 48 -2.23 -1.27 6.12
C LEU A 48 -3.32 -2.37 6.27
N SER A 49 -3.16 -3.51 5.58
CA SER A 49 -4.05 -4.67 5.73
C SER A 49 -4.03 -5.27 7.14
N ALA A 50 -2.98 -5.05 7.94
CA ALA A 50 -2.95 -5.42 9.35
C ALA A 50 -3.89 -4.57 10.20
N GLN A 51 -4.19 -3.35 9.77
CA GLN A 51 -5.10 -2.44 10.46
C GLN A 51 -6.54 -2.64 10.02
N ASN A 52 -6.79 -2.71 8.72
CA ASN A 52 -8.13 -2.72 8.17
C ASN A 52 -8.22 -3.53 6.87
N GLY A 53 -9.43 -3.65 6.34
CA GLY A 53 -9.69 -4.22 5.03
C GLY A 53 -9.26 -3.32 3.87
N SER A 54 -9.82 -3.61 2.70
CA SER A 54 -9.52 -2.88 1.47
C SER A 54 -10.24 -1.54 1.34
N ALA A 55 -11.18 -1.24 2.24
CA ALA A 55 -11.92 0.02 2.26
C ALA A 55 -12.20 0.47 3.70
N ALA A 56 -12.33 1.79 3.90
CA ALA A 56 -12.72 2.42 5.15
C ALA A 56 -13.55 3.68 4.86
N ASP A 57 -14.50 3.98 5.73
CA ASP A 57 -15.40 5.15 5.65
C ASP A 57 -14.74 6.44 6.15
N HIS A 58 -13.72 6.31 7.01
CA HIS A 58 -12.94 7.41 7.56
C HIS A 58 -11.46 7.32 7.16
N ALA A 59 -10.68 8.34 7.51
CA ALA A 59 -9.23 8.29 7.38
C ALA A 59 -8.64 7.47 8.54
N LEU A 60 -7.93 6.40 8.21
CA LEU A 60 -7.32 5.52 9.19
C LEU A 60 -6.17 6.22 9.91
N ILE A 61 -6.14 6.09 11.22
CA ILE A 61 -5.08 6.57 12.12
C ILE A 61 -4.56 5.40 12.96
N GLU A 62 -3.42 5.55 13.61
CA GLU A 62 -2.78 4.48 14.40
C GLU A 62 -3.60 4.06 15.64
N ARG A 63 -4.51 4.92 16.12
CA ARG A 63 -5.38 4.66 17.28
C ARG A 63 -6.58 3.79 16.94
N ASP A 64 -6.90 3.66 15.67
CA ASP A 64 -8.01 2.79 15.25
C ASP A 64 -7.70 1.35 15.60
N ALA A 65 -8.70 0.63 16.10
CA ALA A 65 -8.56 -0.78 16.42
C ALA A 65 -8.19 -1.58 15.18
N ALA A 66 -7.20 -2.46 15.29
CA ALA A 66 -6.81 -3.31 14.19
C ALA A 66 -7.87 -4.41 13.94
N ALA A 67 -8.44 -4.43 12.75
CA ALA A 67 -9.50 -5.36 12.32
C ALA A 67 -9.20 -5.94 10.92
N PRO A 68 -8.13 -6.76 10.78
CA PRO A 68 -7.74 -7.34 9.49
C PRO A 68 -8.81 -8.31 8.98
N VAL A 69 -9.22 -8.14 7.72
CA VAL A 69 -10.29 -8.94 7.12
C VAL A 69 -9.78 -10.15 6.33
N ASP A 70 -8.51 -10.16 5.93
CA ASP A 70 -7.94 -11.23 5.10
C ASP A 70 -6.75 -11.95 5.76
N ALA A 71 -6.31 -13.06 5.18
CA ALA A 71 -5.23 -13.88 5.72
C ALA A 71 -3.89 -13.13 5.76
N GLN A 72 -3.61 -12.27 4.78
CA GLN A 72 -2.41 -11.45 4.76
C GLN A 72 -2.41 -10.46 5.94
N GLY A 73 -3.51 -9.73 6.12
CA GLY A 73 -3.63 -8.76 7.21
C GLY A 73 -3.52 -9.44 8.58
N ARG A 74 -4.21 -10.56 8.78
CA ARG A 74 -4.10 -11.34 10.03
C ARG A 74 -2.68 -11.81 10.29
N SER A 75 -1.97 -12.32 9.27
CA SER A 75 -0.58 -12.77 9.42
C SER A 75 0.38 -11.63 9.74
N LYS A 76 0.18 -10.45 9.12
CA LYS A 76 0.96 -9.25 9.43
C LYS A 76 0.71 -8.75 10.85
N LEU A 77 -0.55 -8.71 11.30
CA LEU A 77 -0.89 -8.31 12.67
C LEU A 77 -0.32 -9.31 13.71
N ALA A 78 -0.39 -10.60 13.44
CA ALA A 78 0.22 -11.63 14.29
C ALA A 78 1.75 -11.44 14.39
N ALA A 79 2.40 -11.12 13.27
CA ALA A 79 3.83 -10.78 13.25
C ALA A 79 4.18 -9.54 14.09
N GLU A 80 3.35 -8.48 14.00
CA GLU A 80 3.51 -7.28 14.84
C GLU A 80 3.40 -7.61 16.33
N THR A 81 2.43 -8.45 16.70
CA THR A 81 2.22 -8.92 18.08
C THR A 81 3.41 -9.74 18.57
N ALA A 82 3.90 -10.68 17.77
CA ALA A 82 5.07 -11.50 18.10
C ALA A 82 6.35 -10.66 18.23
N LEU A 83 6.53 -9.66 17.35
CA LEU A 83 7.66 -8.73 17.42
C LEU A 83 7.66 -7.95 18.74
N ARG A 84 6.52 -7.41 19.15
CA ARG A 84 6.40 -6.70 20.44
C ARG A 84 6.65 -7.64 21.62
N ALA A 85 6.13 -8.86 21.56
CA ALA A 85 6.32 -9.87 22.63
C ALA A 85 7.78 -10.34 22.76
N SER A 86 8.61 -10.20 21.71
CA SER A 86 10.02 -10.56 21.75
C SER A 86 10.88 -9.63 22.63
N GLY A 87 10.36 -8.44 22.97
CA GLY A 87 11.09 -7.43 23.75
C GLY A 87 12.17 -6.68 22.99
N VAL A 88 12.44 -6.99 21.71
CA VAL A 88 13.41 -6.25 20.90
C VAL A 88 12.87 -4.82 20.62
N PRO A 89 13.67 -3.76 20.84
CA PRO A 89 13.23 -2.40 20.51
C PRO A 89 12.86 -2.30 19.03
N SER A 90 11.63 -1.89 18.71
CA SER A 90 11.11 -2.02 17.35
C SER A 90 10.28 -0.81 16.90
N THR A 91 10.25 -0.60 15.59
CA THR A 91 9.35 0.34 14.94
C THR A 91 8.62 -0.38 13.81
N ILE A 92 7.29 -0.29 13.81
CA ILE A 92 6.43 -0.96 12.84
C ILE A 92 5.88 0.07 11.86
N LEU A 93 6.07 -0.18 10.57
CA LEU A 93 5.60 0.67 9.49
C LEU A 93 4.45 -0.02 8.76
N ARG A 94 3.20 0.42 8.95
CA ARG A 94 2.04 -0.06 8.20
C ARG A 94 1.92 0.74 6.92
N LEU A 95 2.33 0.12 5.82
CA LEU A 95 2.44 0.77 4.52
C LEU A 95 1.09 0.78 3.78
N ALA A 96 0.70 1.93 3.23
CA ALA A 96 -0.31 2.00 2.19
C ALA A 96 0.17 1.23 0.94
N PRO A 97 -0.73 0.91 -0.03
CA PRO A 97 -0.32 0.24 -1.26
C PRO A 97 0.85 0.98 -1.94
N VAL A 98 1.97 0.27 -2.10
CA VAL A 98 3.21 0.86 -2.62
C VAL A 98 3.21 0.86 -4.14
N TYR A 99 3.64 1.97 -4.75
CA TYR A 99 3.90 2.05 -6.18
C TYR A 99 5.34 2.45 -6.47
N GLY A 100 5.88 1.93 -7.56
CA GLY A 100 7.25 2.17 -8.00
C GLY A 100 7.63 1.32 -9.19
N PRO A 101 8.90 1.39 -9.65
CA PRO A 101 9.40 0.53 -10.72
C PRO A 101 9.22 -0.95 -10.37
N GLY A 102 8.78 -1.76 -11.34
CA GLY A 102 8.61 -3.21 -11.16
C GLY A 102 7.35 -3.62 -10.39
N MET A 103 6.47 -2.69 -10.00
CA MET A 103 5.23 -3.04 -9.32
C MET A 103 4.34 -3.96 -10.15
N ALA A 104 3.53 -4.77 -9.46
CA ALA A 104 2.55 -5.69 -10.05
C ALA A 104 1.14 -5.41 -9.50
N GLY A 105 0.16 -6.17 -10.00
CA GLY A 105 -1.22 -6.09 -9.50
C GLY A 105 -2.06 -4.97 -10.11
N GLY A 106 -3.16 -4.62 -9.45
CA GLY A 106 -4.20 -3.75 -10.01
C GLY A 106 -3.75 -2.32 -10.28
N LEU A 107 -2.90 -1.75 -9.42
CA LEU A 107 -2.36 -0.41 -9.66
C LEU A 107 -1.45 -0.38 -10.89
N ALA A 108 -0.60 -1.41 -11.07
CA ALA A 108 0.21 -1.54 -12.28
C ALA A 108 -0.65 -1.66 -13.54
N PHE A 109 -1.77 -2.40 -13.47
CA PHE A 109 -2.74 -2.48 -14.56
C PHE A 109 -3.35 -1.10 -14.86
N LEU A 110 -3.80 -0.39 -13.82
CA LEU A 110 -4.34 0.97 -13.98
C LEU A 110 -3.34 1.94 -14.62
N LEU A 111 -2.08 1.92 -14.18
CA LEU A 111 -1.04 2.78 -14.74
C LEU A 111 -0.76 2.43 -16.21
N ARG A 112 -0.75 1.15 -16.58
CA ARG A 112 -0.65 0.73 -17.98
C ARG A 112 -1.84 1.19 -18.82
N ALA A 113 -3.06 1.04 -18.30
CA ALA A 113 -4.25 1.55 -18.97
C ALA A 113 -4.20 3.09 -19.13
N ALA A 114 -3.66 3.80 -18.14
CA ALA A 114 -3.52 5.24 -18.18
C ALA A 114 -2.54 5.73 -19.27
N VAL A 115 -1.42 5.00 -19.51
CA VAL A 115 -0.48 5.32 -20.61
C VAL A 115 -1.01 4.93 -21.99
N SER A 116 -2.07 4.12 -22.09
CA SER A 116 -2.71 3.80 -23.36
C SER A 116 -3.47 5.02 -23.90
N PRO A 117 -3.63 5.15 -25.25
CA PRO A 117 -4.39 6.23 -25.85
C PRO A 117 -5.91 6.05 -25.73
N LEU A 118 -6.37 4.89 -25.27
CA LEU A 118 -7.79 4.55 -25.24
C LEU A 118 -8.56 5.39 -24.22
N PRO A 119 -9.80 5.80 -24.53
CA PRO A 119 -10.69 6.39 -23.55
C PRO A 119 -10.95 5.42 -22.40
N LEU A 120 -10.95 5.93 -21.15
CA LEU A 120 -11.16 5.09 -19.97
C LEU A 120 -12.47 5.49 -19.26
N PRO A 121 -13.36 4.53 -18.95
CA PRO A 121 -14.65 4.79 -18.33
C PRO A 121 -14.50 4.94 -16.81
N VAL A 122 -13.83 6.00 -16.38
CA VAL A 122 -13.50 6.24 -14.95
C VAL A 122 -13.79 7.67 -14.49
N ARG A 123 -14.50 8.47 -15.33
CA ARG A 123 -14.72 9.89 -15.02
C ARG A 123 -15.45 10.11 -13.70
N ASP A 124 -16.41 9.27 -13.39
CA ASP A 124 -17.33 9.44 -12.28
C ASP A 124 -16.91 8.66 -11.02
N PHE A 125 -15.69 8.11 -11.01
CA PHE A 125 -15.11 7.50 -9.81
C PHE A 125 -14.75 8.60 -8.79
N THR A 126 -15.44 8.59 -7.66
CA THR A 126 -15.24 9.54 -6.57
C THR A 126 -14.42 8.99 -5.41
N ASN A 127 -14.21 7.66 -5.38
CA ASN A 127 -13.45 6.98 -4.34
C ASN A 127 -12.01 7.50 -4.25
N ARG A 128 -11.53 7.73 -3.03
CA ARG A 128 -10.19 8.23 -2.77
C ARG A 128 -9.36 7.18 -2.08
N ARG A 129 -8.13 6.98 -2.56
CA ARG A 129 -7.24 5.98 -2.01
C ARG A 129 -5.85 6.56 -1.78
N SER A 130 -5.34 6.30 -0.57
CA SER A 130 -3.95 6.57 -0.25
C SER A 130 -3.05 5.51 -0.89
N TYR A 131 -1.93 5.97 -1.38
CA TYR A 131 -0.84 5.17 -1.92
C TYR A 131 0.46 5.63 -1.28
N LEU A 132 1.54 4.90 -1.51
CA LEU A 132 2.87 5.24 -1.03
C LEU A 132 3.88 5.07 -2.17
N GLY A 133 4.51 6.17 -2.59
CA GLY A 133 5.61 6.10 -3.54
C GLY A 133 6.83 5.43 -2.93
N ILE A 134 7.56 4.65 -3.74
CA ILE A 134 8.77 3.96 -3.26
C ILE A 134 9.81 4.95 -2.69
N ASP A 135 9.94 6.14 -3.27
CA ASP A 135 10.88 7.15 -2.79
C ASP A 135 10.44 7.72 -1.43
N ASN A 136 9.13 7.94 -1.22
CA ASN A 136 8.59 8.33 0.08
C ASN A 136 8.77 7.22 1.11
N PHE A 137 8.60 5.96 0.72
CA PHE A 137 8.89 4.82 1.61
C PHE A 137 10.36 4.79 2.02
N LEU A 138 11.28 4.95 1.07
CA LEU A 138 12.71 4.98 1.36
C LEU A 138 13.09 6.19 2.23
N SER A 139 12.49 7.35 1.98
CA SER A 139 12.64 8.54 2.83
C SER A 139 12.17 8.28 4.27
N ALA A 140 10.99 7.68 4.44
CA ALA A 140 10.46 7.33 5.75
C ALA A 140 11.33 6.28 6.45
N LEU A 141 11.80 5.27 5.72
CA LEU A 141 12.68 4.24 6.25
C LEU A 141 14.00 4.84 6.73
N ASN A 142 14.64 5.70 5.92
CA ASN A 142 15.86 6.39 6.29
C ASN A 142 15.66 7.27 7.53
N PHE A 143 14.53 7.99 7.61
CA PHE A 143 14.19 8.79 8.78
C PHE A 143 14.09 7.92 10.03
N VAL A 144 13.38 6.78 9.97
CA VAL A 144 13.23 5.85 11.10
C VAL A 144 14.56 5.20 11.49
N VAL A 145 15.40 4.86 10.51
CA VAL A 145 16.76 4.33 10.78
C VAL A 145 17.62 5.35 11.53
N ALA A 146 17.47 6.64 11.22
CA ALA A 146 18.23 7.72 11.85
C ALA A 146 17.69 8.14 13.23
N MET A 147 16.55 7.62 13.67
CA MET A 147 16.03 7.89 15.03
C MET A 147 17.03 7.43 16.09
N PRO A 148 17.28 8.25 17.13
CA PRO A 148 18.25 7.91 18.19
C PRO A 148 17.93 6.63 18.92
N THR A 149 16.63 6.33 19.07
CA THR A 149 16.11 5.12 19.72
C THR A 149 14.92 4.58 18.92
N ALA A 150 14.68 3.27 19.03
CA ALA A 150 13.46 2.69 18.52
C ALA A 150 12.25 3.30 19.24
N SER A 151 11.24 3.71 18.49
CA SER A 151 10.04 4.35 19.04
C SER A 151 9.14 3.38 19.82
N ASN A 152 9.30 2.07 19.60
CA ASN A 152 8.37 0.99 20.01
C ASN A 152 6.92 1.24 19.57
N ASP A 153 6.77 1.97 18.49
CA ASP A 153 5.50 2.47 17.97
C ASP A 153 5.13 1.85 16.61
N VAL A 154 3.87 2.07 16.25
CA VAL A 154 3.36 1.84 14.89
C VAL A 154 3.17 3.17 14.21
N TYR A 155 3.52 3.24 12.92
CA TYR A 155 3.26 4.37 12.05
C TYR A 155 2.53 3.92 10.81
N LEU A 156 1.46 4.63 10.46
CA LEU A 156 0.81 4.52 9.15
C LEU A 156 1.56 5.40 8.16
N ILE A 157 1.90 4.84 6.99
CA ILE A 157 2.70 5.56 6.00
C ILE A 157 1.98 5.58 4.65
N ALA A 158 1.75 6.79 4.15
CA ALA A 158 1.21 7.09 2.84
C ALA A 158 1.83 8.38 2.29
N ASP A 159 1.66 8.61 1.01
CA ASP A 159 2.01 9.90 0.41
C ASP A 159 1.17 11.03 1.01
N PRO A 160 1.72 12.25 1.10
CA PRO A 160 1.04 13.39 1.69
C PRO A 160 -0.10 13.94 0.80
N GLY A 161 -0.91 14.80 1.39
CA GLY A 161 -1.95 15.54 0.71
C GLY A 161 -3.25 14.77 0.53
N ILE A 162 -4.12 15.29 -0.32
CA ILE A 162 -5.45 14.70 -0.56
C ILE A 162 -5.29 13.45 -1.43
N PRO A 163 -5.68 12.26 -0.94
CA PRO A 163 -5.61 11.04 -1.72
C PRO A 163 -6.33 11.19 -3.07
N PRO A 164 -5.72 10.79 -4.19
CA PRO A 164 -6.34 10.90 -5.50
C PRO A 164 -7.48 9.89 -5.67
N ASN A 165 -8.45 10.23 -6.50
CA ASN A 165 -9.33 9.24 -7.10
C ASN A 165 -8.69 8.65 -8.37
N MET A 166 -9.35 7.65 -8.95
CA MET A 166 -8.84 6.98 -10.15
C MET A 166 -8.71 7.93 -11.35
N ALA A 167 -9.69 8.82 -11.54
CA ALA A 167 -9.65 9.83 -12.60
C ALA A 167 -8.48 10.80 -12.42
N ASP A 168 -8.19 11.22 -11.18
CA ASP A 168 -7.06 12.09 -10.87
C ASP A 168 -5.72 11.44 -11.21
N LEU A 169 -5.54 10.15 -10.89
CA LEU A 169 -4.32 9.41 -11.24
C LEU A 169 -4.12 9.36 -12.76
N ILE A 170 -5.18 9.00 -13.52
CA ILE A 170 -5.10 8.93 -14.97
C ILE A 170 -4.81 10.30 -15.58
N ARG A 171 -5.44 11.37 -15.06
CA ARG A 171 -5.15 12.75 -15.50
C ARG A 171 -3.69 13.12 -15.25
N ALA A 172 -3.15 12.80 -14.08
CA ALA A 172 -1.75 13.09 -13.74
C ALA A 172 -0.79 12.37 -14.67
N ILE A 173 -1.01 11.07 -14.93
CA ILE A 173 -0.18 10.26 -15.81
C ILE A 173 -0.24 10.77 -17.26
N ARG A 174 -1.44 10.97 -17.81
CA ARG A 174 -1.60 11.44 -19.19
C ARG A 174 -1.03 12.84 -19.40
N ARG A 175 -1.16 13.71 -18.42
CA ARG A 175 -0.55 15.05 -18.46
C ARG A 175 0.98 14.95 -18.47
N ALA A 176 1.57 14.04 -17.66
CA ALA A 176 3.00 13.79 -17.66
C ALA A 176 3.53 13.26 -19.00
N GLU A 177 2.69 12.53 -19.76
CA GLU A 177 2.96 12.04 -21.11
C GLU A 177 2.64 13.09 -22.22
N GLY A 178 2.25 14.32 -21.86
CA GLY A 178 1.82 15.34 -22.83
C GLY A 178 0.49 15.04 -23.53
N ARG A 179 -0.36 14.18 -22.94
CA ARG A 179 -1.61 13.71 -23.56
C ARG A 179 -2.85 14.25 -22.86
N ARG A 180 -3.92 14.37 -23.61
CA ARG A 180 -5.26 14.68 -23.07
C ARG A 180 -5.83 13.46 -22.35
N ALA A 181 -6.45 13.70 -21.20
CA ALA A 181 -7.16 12.66 -20.46
C ALA A 181 -8.57 12.46 -21.02
N LEU A 182 -8.73 11.52 -21.94
CA LEU A 182 -10.04 11.11 -22.45
C LEU A 182 -10.69 10.18 -21.42
N LEU A 183 -11.53 10.75 -20.56
CA LEU A 183 -12.27 10.02 -19.53
C LEU A 183 -13.76 10.00 -19.89
N LEU A 184 -14.29 8.80 -20.03
CA LEU A 184 -15.71 8.58 -20.31
C LEU A 184 -16.47 8.44 -18.98
N PRO A 185 -17.79 8.76 -18.97
CA PRO A 185 -18.66 8.41 -17.86
C PRO A 185 -18.58 6.91 -17.61
N SER A 186 -18.65 6.53 -16.34
CA SER A 186 -18.73 5.12 -15.99
C SER A 186 -20.02 4.87 -15.22
N GLN A 187 -20.64 3.74 -15.50
CA GLN A 187 -21.79 3.25 -14.74
C GLN A 187 -21.33 2.22 -13.70
N VAL A 188 -20.05 2.27 -13.32
CA VAL A 188 -19.43 1.29 -12.43
C VAL A 188 -20.12 1.25 -11.05
N GLN A 189 -20.69 2.36 -10.58
CA GLN A 189 -21.48 2.36 -9.34
C GLN A 189 -22.63 1.34 -9.35
N TYR A 190 -23.16 1.00 -10.51
CA TYR A 190 -24.21 -0.01 -10.62
C TYR A 190 -23.68 -1.45 -10.57
N ALA A 191 -22.36 -1.64 -10.67
CA ALA A 191 -21.73 -2.95 -10.55
C ALA A 191 -21.52 -3.38 -9.08
N GLU A 192 -21.65 -2.49 -8.12
CA GLU A 192 -21.42 -2.81 -6.71
C GLU A 192 -22.39 -3.89 -6.20
N TRP A 193 -23.67 -3.69 -6.40
CA TRP A 193 -24.68 -4.62 -5.93
C TRP A 193 -24.55 -6.03 -6.55
N PRO A 194 -24.44 -6.20 -7.89
CA PRO A 194 -24.19 -7.52 -8.48
C PRO A 194 -22.90 -8.18 -7.97
N LEU A 195 -21.81 -7.43 -7.85
CA LEU A 195 -20.54 -7.98 -7.34
C LEU A 195 -20.66 -8.46 -5.89
N ARG A 196 -21.36 -7.72 -5.03
CA ARG A 196 -21.61 -8.16 -3.65
C ARG A 196 -22.48 -9.41 -3.60
N MET A 197 -23.51 -9.51 -4.44
CA MET A 197 -24.35 -10.72 -4.57
C MET A 197 -23.55 -11.95 -5.04
N MET A 198 -22.58 -11.75 -5.92
CA MET A 198 -21.67 -12.80 -6.40
C MET A 198 -20.54 -13.11 -5.41
N ARG A 199 -20.56 -12.57 -4.18
CA ARG A 199 -19.47 -12.67 -3.18
C ARG A 199 -18.11 -12.12 -3.67
N LEU A 200 -18.15 -11.16 -4.57
CA LEU A 200 -16.98 -10.46 -5.12
C LEU A 200 -16.85 -9.04 -4.54
N GLY A 201 -17.49 -8.75 -3.42
CA GLY A 201 -17.44 -7.47 -2.73
C GLY A 201 -16.02 -7.03 -2.38
N ASP A 202 -15.13 -7.99 -2.04
CA ASP A 202 -13.71 -7.70 -1.80
C ASP A 202 -13.01 -7.07 -3.02
N ILE A 203 -13.41 -7.45 -4.25
CA ILE A 203 -12.88 -6.86 -5.48
C ILE A 203 -13.37 -5.42 -5.59
N TRP A 204 -14.67 -5.21 -5.35
CA TRP A 204 -15.23 -3.86 -5.34
C TRP A 204 -14.51 -2.96 -4.33
N ASP A 205 -14.42 -3.38 -3.07
CA ASP A 205 -13.80 -2.60 -2.00
C ASP A 205 -12.34 -2.28 -2.28
N ARG A 206 -11.62 -3.20 -2.93
CA ARG A 206 -10.22 -3.03 -3.29
C ARG A 206 -9.98 -1.97 -4.38
N TYR A 207 -10.86 -1.87 -5.36
CA TYR A 207 -10.65 -1.00 -6.51
C TYR A 207 -11.54 0.24 -6.49
N CYS A 208 -12.71 0.15 -5.90
CA CYS A 208 -13.73 1.18 -5.87
C CYS A 208 -14.04 1.72 -4.47
N GLY A 209 -13.58 1.07 -3.39
CA GLY A 209 -13.75 1.55 -2.02
C GLY A 209 -12.81 2.70 -1.68
N ASN A 210 -13.23 3.55 -0.73
CA ASN A 210 -12.34 4.54 -0.12
C ASN A 210 -11.31 3.87 0.78
N LEU A 211 -10.07 4.35 0.75
CA LEU A 211 -9.03 3.94 1.69
C LEU A 211 -8.11 5.14 1.94
N ARG A 212 -8.42 5.92 2.94
CA ARG A 212 -7.65 7.10 3.31
C ARG A 212 -6.81 6.80 4.54
N VAL A 213 -5.58 7.27 4.56
CA VAL A 213 -4.61 7.07 5.63
C VAL A 213 -4.08 8.44 6.05
N ASP A 214 -4.01 8.66 7.33
CA ASP A 214 -3.33 9.81 7.92
C ASP A 214 -1.94 9.38 8.42
N SER A 215 -0.90 9.93 7.81
CA SER A 215 0.50 9.72 8.22
C SER A 215 1.01 10.80 9.17
N GLY A 216 0.12 11.59 9.75
CA GLY A 216 0.43 12.74 10.60
C GLY A 216 1.31 12.40 11.79
N LYS A 217 1.23 11.18 12.34
CA LYS A 217 2.07 10.74 13.45
C LYS A 217 3.56 10.73 13.10
N LEU A 218 3.93 10.17 11.94
CA LEU A 218 5.34 10.15 11.52
C LEU A 218 5.83 11.54 11.08
N VAL A 219 4.95 12.33 10.45
CA VAL A 219 5.24 13.74 10.11
C VAL A 219 5.46 14.58 11.39
N ALA A 220 4.65 14.39 12.40
CA ALA A 220 4.82 15.07 13.70
C ALA A 220 6.11 14.64 14.42
N ALA A 221 6.61 13.41 14.15
CA ALA A 221 7.92 12.96 14.63
C ALA A 221 9.11 13.59 13.85
N GLY A 222 8.83 14.31 12.74
CA GLY A 222 9.84 15.04 11.94
C GLY A 222 10.05 14.50 10.52
N TRP A 223 9.36 13.44 10.10
CA TRP A 223 9.48 12.96 8.73
C TRP A 223 8.89 13.97 7.73
N GLN A 224 9.62 14.22 6.67
CA GLN A 224 9.19 15.09 5.58
C GLN A 224 9.03 14.26 4.29
N PRO A 225 7.79 13.97 3.87
CA PRO A 225 7.54 13.29 2.61
C PRO A 225 7.96 14.15 1.42
N LEU A 226 8.45 13.52 0.35
CA LEU A 226 9.06 14.19 -0.80
C LEU A 226 8.04 14.80 -1.76
N TYR A 227 6.91 14.11 -1.98
CA TYR A 227 5.87 14.53 -2.93
C TYR A 227 4.55 13.79 -2.71
N ASP A 228 3.48 14.32 -3.26
CA ASP A 228 2.16 13.69 -3.26
C ASP A 228 2.06 12.56 -4.32
N THR A 229 1.02 11.76 -4.23
CA THR A 229 0.81 10.61 -5.13
C THR A 229 0.69 11.02 -6.60
N ARG A 230 0.08 12.18 -6.92
CA ARG A 230 -0.07 12.64 -8.32
C ARG A 230 1.29 12.95 -8.93
N THR A 231 2.13 13.65 -8.19
CA THR A 231 3.52 13.95 -8.59
C THR A 231 4.34 12.67 -8.70
N GLY A 232 4.21 11.74 -7.75
CA GLY A 232 4.94 10.47 -7.76
C GLY A 232 4.62 9.58 -8.95
N VAL A 233 3.34 9.41 -9.30
CA VAL A 233 2.95 8.62 -10.49
C VAL A 233 3.36 9.31 -11.79
N ALA A 234 3.34 10.64 -11.85
CA ALA A 234 3.82 11.40 -13.01
C ALA A 234 5.32 11.17 -13.24
N ARG A 235 6.15 11.27 -12.18
CA ARG A 235 7.58 10.96 -12.22
C ARG A 235 7.87 9.53 -12.63
N LEU A 236 7.14 8.57 -12.04
CA LEU A 236 7.28 7.15 -12.39
C LEU A 236 7.05 6.92 -13.88
N THR A 237 6.04 7.57 -14.45
CA THR A 237 5.70 7.44 -15.88
C THR A 237 6.79 8.04 -16.76
N GLN A 238 7.33 9.21 -16.42
CA GLN A 238 8.42 9.86 -17.16
C GLN A 238 9.69 9.01 -17.14
N ASN A 239 10.06 8.43 -15.99
CA ASN A 239 11.29 7.65 -15.82
C ASN A 239 11.17 6.21 -16.35
N SER A 240 9.96 5.64 -16.38
CA SER A 240 9.73 4.24 -16.70
C SER A 240 8.77 4.03 -17.88
N GLY A 241 8.42 5.08 -18.61
CA GLY A 241 7.41 5.03 -19.69
C GLY A 241 7.68 3.92 -20.72
N ALA A 242 8.93 3.64 -21.05
CA ALA A 242 9.34 2.54 -21.90
C ALA A 242 9.15 1.17 -21.22
N ALA A 243 9.39 1.05 -19.93
CA ALA A 243 9.25 -0.19 -19.16
C ALA A 243 7.76 -0.52 -18.88
N LEU A 244 6.93 0.48 -18.59
CA LEU A 244 5.49 0.29 -18.41
C LEU A 244 4.78 -0.19 -19.68
N ARG A 245 5.30 0.16 -20.86
CA ARG A 245 4.78 -0.30 -22.16
C ARG A 245 5.21 -1.72 -22.54
N ARG A 246 6.30 -2.25 -21.96
CA ARG A 246 6.91 -3.54 -22.32
C ARG A 246 6.50 -4.73 -21.44
N VAL A 247 5.81 -4.49 -20.33
CA VAL A 247 5.41 -5.61 -19.45
C VAL A 247 4.25 -6.37 -20.09
N THR A 248 4.55 -7.53 -20.65
CA THR A 248 3.58 -8.53 -21.14
C THR A 248 2.60 -8.87 -20.01
N PRO A 249 1.30 -9.04 -20.29
CA PRO A 249 0.37 -9.52 -19.27
C PRO A 249 0.85 -10.88 -18.74
N PRO A 250 0.64 -11.19 -17.45
CA PRO A 250 0.91 -12.54 -16.97
C PRO A 250 0.09 -13.51 -17.80
N ALA A 251 0.74 -14.57 -18.27
CA ALA A 251 0.06 -15.68 -18.93
C ALA A 251 -1.09 -16.16 -18.04
N ALA A 252 -2.26 -16.36 -18.65
CA ALA A 252 -3.50 -16.77 -18.01
C ALA A 252 -3.37 -18.11 -17.28
#